data_02f35c164faa13787c427af10adf773a
#
_entry.id   02f35c164faa13787c427af10adf773a
#
_cell.length_a   1.000
_cell.length_b   1.000
_cell.length_c   1.000
_cell.angle_alpha   90.00
_cell.angle_beta   90.00
_cell.angle_gamma   90.00
#
_symmetry.space_group_name_H-M   'P 1'
#
loop_
_entity.id
_entity.type
_entity.pdbx_description
1 polymer ?
#
loop_
_entity_poly.entity_id
_entity_poly.type
_entity_poly.pdbx_seq_one_letter_code
_entity_poly.pdbx_strand_id
1 'polypeptide(L)'
;MDWHYTEQGKGGWTGWTWNRDLFPNPKEFLGYLKQNDVKITLNLHPADGVASYEEKYPGLAKDMGVDPQSKQTIPWINSDKKFIKNMFKNVLTPMEKDGVDFWWLDWQQGIYDPKVKNLSNTWWINYAFFSNMEKNRDTRPMLYHRWGGLGNHRYQVGFSGDAVVSWKSLDFQPYFNSTASNVLYGYWSHDLGGHIGESIDPEMYTRWLQFGALSPIMRTHSQKSAGLNKEPWVFNKEYCDVLRKTIQQRYEMAPYIYTMARKGYDEGLSLCRPMYYDYPDNKEAYEFRNEYMFGDDILVAPATAPAKDGYVQVRVWLPEGEWYELHTGTLLKGGQIVERPFAIDEYPIYVKAGAVLPMYTRKVMNLNGNDEEVVVTVFPGGNGISSFNFYEDNGNDKNYASEYAVTKLTSSSQGQERTIVIGKRDGRYKDMPESRSFKVKVLSSLVPRSVTVNGQPAKYEYLGEEFALSVDLPVLSCDQEKVVKIVYPTETVDMNGLLGVSRRIAKSMERLKYRDSYIGFKEEFGKMGSLSEAVIYAPEKISSLVSDFWKSYTDLPEVLKRQGLNDENKAWFLQSICWSKQ
;
A
#
# COMPACT_ATOMS: atom_id res chain seq x y z
N MET A 1 -4.34 20.01 -9.08
CA MET A 1 -3.77 21.32 -9.47
C MET A 1 -4.13 21.54 -10.93
N ASP A 2 -4.71 22.71 -11.25
CA ASP A 2 -5.11 23.03 -12.63
C ASP A 2 -3.85 23.42 -13.42
N TRP A 3 -3.17 22.44 -13.96
CA TRP A 3 -1.94 22.63 -14.72
C TRP A 3 -2.16 23.17 -16.14
N HIS A 4 -3.34 22.95 -16.68
CA HIS A 4 -3.70 23.29 -18.05
C HIS A 4 -4.34 24.68 -18.14
N TYR A 5 -4.18 25.28 -19.29
CA TYR A 5 -4.82 26.54 -19.59
C TYR A 5 -6.30 26.33 -19.91
N THR A 6 -7.14 27.22 -19.36
CA THR A 6 -8.56 27.34 -19.70
C THR A 6 -8.90 28.77 -20.09
N GLU A 7 -9.49 28.97 -21.23
CA GLU A 7 -9.96 30.29 -21.64
C GLU A 7 -11.27 30.60 -20.91
N GLN A 8 -11.37 31.80 -20.30
CA GLN A 8 -12.58 32.19 -19.56
C GLN A 8 -13.81 32.20 -20.47
N GLY A 9 -14.88 31.56 -20.04
CA GLY A 9 -16.15 31.50 -20.75
C GLY A 9 -16.23 30.55 -21.93
N LYS A 10 -15.15 29.80 -22.21
CA LYS A 10 -15.14 28.70 -23.17
C LYS A 10 -14.68 27.44 -22.44
N GLY A 11 -15.36 26.34 -22.64
CA GLY A 11 -14.92 25.05 -22.11
C GLY A 11 -13.44 24.80 -22.43
N GLY A 12 -12.69 24.09 -21.59
CA GLY A 12 -11.29 23.93 -21.88
C GLY A 12 -10.51 23.24 -20.79
N TRP A 13 -10.82 22.01 -20.48
CA TRP A 13 -9.97 21.16 -19.64
C TRP A 13 -9.16 20.18 -20.48
N THR A 14 -8.99 20.46 -21.76
CA THR A 14 -8.44 19.49 -22.71
C THR A 14 -7.08 18.97 -22.29
N GLY A 15 -6.24 19.84 -21.72
CA GLY A 15 -4.88 19.47 -21.34
C GLY A 15 -3.87 19.57 -22.47
N TRP A 16 -4.14 20.37 -23.52
CA TRP A 16 -3.22 20.55 -24.65
C TRP A 16 -2.25 21.72 -24.46
N THR A 17 -2.50 22.58 -23.46
CA THR A 17 -1.71 23.80 -23.21
C THR A 17 -1.46 23.96 -21.71
N TRP A 18 -0.22 24.24 -21.33
CA TRP A 18 0.14 24.56 -19.96
C TRP A 18 -0.38 25.95 -19.54
N ASN A 19 -0.89 26.03 -18.33
CA ASN A 19 -1.15 27.31 -17.69
C ASN A 19 0.18 27.98 -17.32
N ARG A 20 0.57 28.99 -18.10
CA ARG A 20 1.88 29.66 -17.94
C ARG A 20 1.96 30.56 -16.71
N ASP A 21 0.83 30.95 -16.13
CA ASP A 21 0.81 31.69 -14.88
C ASP A 21 1.22 30.81 -13.69
N LEU A 22 0.86 29.51 -13.75
CA LEU A 22 1.20 28.53 -12.73
C LEU A 22 2.51 27.80 -13.04
N PHE A 23 2.80 27.56 -14.31
CA PHE A 23 3.97 26.85 -14.82
C PHE A 23 4.64 27.67 -15.92
N PRO A 24 5.38 28.74 -15.59
CA PRO A 24 6.02 29.61 -16.60
C PRO A 24 6.98 28.84 -17.51
N ASN A 25 7.72 27.87 -16.96
CA ASN A 25 8.63 27.00 -17.68
C ASN A 25 8.36 25.51 -17.38
N PRO A 26 7.41 24.87 -18.07
CA PRO A 26 7.08 23.45 -17.82
C PRO A 26 8.27 22.51 -17.98
N LYS A 27 9.16 22.78 -18.93
CA LYS A 27 10.34 21.91 -19.17
C LYS A 27 11.32 21.91 -18.00
N GLU A 28 11.52 23.07 -17.37
CA GLU A 28 12.33 23.18 -16.15
C GLU A 28 11.67 22.45 -14.98
N PHE A 29 10.36 22.64 -14.79
CA PHE A 29 9.59 21.94 -13.78
C PHE A 29 9.67 20.40 -13.95
N LEU A 30 9.46 19.91 -15.17
CA LEU A 30 9.57 18.48 -15.48
C LEU A 30 11.00 17.96 -15.27
N GLY A 31 12.00 18.77 -15.63
CA GLY A 31 13.41 18.47 -15.37
C GLY A 31 13.73 18.33 -13.87
N TYR A 32 13.17 19.23 -13.04
CA TYR A 32 13.29 19.17 -11.58
C TYR A 32 12.66 17.88 -11.02
N LEU A 33 11.45 17.52 -11.47
CA LEU A 33 10.81 16.28 -11.04
C LEU A 33 11.65 15.05 -11.40
N LYS A 34 12.17 15.01 -12.62
CA LYS A 34 13.04 13.91 -13.08
C LYS A 34 14.32 13.79 -12.26
N GLN A 35 14.95 14.91 -11.87
CA GLN A 35 16.14 14.92 -11.00
C GLN A 35 15.85 14.40 -9.58
N ASN A 36 14.60 14.46 -9.15
CA ASN A 36 14.13 13.93 -7.88
C ASN A 36 13.45 12.56 -8.00
N ASP A 37 13.62 11.87 -9.12
CA ASP A 37 13.06 10.55 -9.40
C ASP A 37 11.53 10.49 -9.29
N VAL A 38 10.85 11.60 -9.59
CA VAL A 38 9.39 11.69 -9.60
C VAL A 38 8.87 11.57 -11.03
N LYS A 39 8.03 10.58 -11.28
CA LYS A 39 7.31 10.41 -12.55
C LYS A 39 6.09 11.32 -12.58
N ILE A 40 5.73 11.82 -13.77
CA ILE A 40 4.59 12.72 -13.94
C ILE A 40 3.62 12.21 -15.00
N THR A 41 2.34 12.35 -14.69
CA THR A 41 1.24 12.23 -15.64
C THR A 41 0.42 13.50 -15.68
N LEU A 42 -0.16 13.77 -16.83
CA LEU A 42 -1.07 14.90 -17.02
C LEU A 42 -2.48 14.38 -17.35
N ASN A 43 -3.47 14.99 -16.71
CA ASN A 43 -4.88 14.69 -16.93
C ASN A 43 -5.36 15.32 -18.25
N LEU A 44 -6.01 14.52 -19.08
CA LEU A 44 -6.52 14.93 -20.38
C LEU A 44 -8.04 14.72 -20.48
N HIS A 45 -8.76 15.72 -21.03
CA HIS A 45 -10.19 15.68 -21.33
C HIS A 45 -10.41 16.00 -22.82
N PRO A 46 -10.31 15.01 -23.69
CA PRO A 46 -10.17 15.24 -25.13
C PRO A 46 -11.45 15.60 -25.88
N ALA A 47 -12.63 15.53 -25.26
CA ALA A 47 -13.93 15.62 -25.94
C ALA A 47 -14.11 16.88 -26.76
N ASP A 48 -13.62 18.04 -26.29
CA ASP A 48 -13.78 19.33 -26.93
C ASP A 48 -12.87 19.52 -28.17
N GLY A 49 -12.03 18.52 -28.48
CA GLY A 49 -11.08 18.61 -29.57
C GLY A 49 -9.94 19.58 -29.28
N VAL A 50 -9.42 20.25 -30.32
CA VAL A 50 -8.32 21.22 -30.18
C VAL A 50 -8.78 22.57 -30.69
N ALA A 51 -8.96 23.54 -29.79
CA ALA A 51 -9.43 24.88 -30.10
C ALA A 51 -8.29 25.81 -30.50
N SER A 52 -8.63 26.92 -31.14
CA SER A 52 -7.66 27.87 -31.70
C SER A 52 -6.79 28.60 -30.68
N TYR A 53 -7.17 28.61 -29.41
CA TYR A 53 -6.37 29.19 -28.30
C TYR A 53 -5.28 28.28 -27.80
N GLU A 54 -5.29 26.99 -28.16
CA GLU A 54 -4.28 26.03 -27.74
C GLU A 54 -2.92 26.31 -28.40
N GLU A 55 -1.83 26.29 -27.64
CA GLU A 55 -0.47 26.61 -28.13
C GLU A 55 -0.10 25.81 -29.38
N LYS A 56 -0.50 24.57 -29.46
CA LYS A 56 -0.13 23.65 -30.55
C LYS A 56 -1.13 23.60 -31.69
N TYR A 57 -2.24 24.34 -31.58
CA TYR A 57 -3.29 24.40 -32.60
C TYR A 57 -2.77 24.76 -34.02
N PRO A 58 -1.92 25.79 -34.22
CA PRO A 58 -1.54 26.19 -35.59
C PRO A 58 -0.83 25.06 -36.37
N GLY A 59 0.04 24.30 -35.71
CA GLY A 59 0.74 23.16 -36.32
C GLY A 59 -0.22 22.02 -36.67
N LEU A 60 -1.11 21.67 -35.71
CA LEU A 60 -2.11 20.63 -35.91
C LEU A 60 -3.10 21.03 -37.03
N ALA A 61 -3.61 22.26 -37.02
CA ALA A 61 -4.55 22.75 -38.03
C ALA A 61 -3.96 22.65 -39.45
N LYS A 62 -2.71 23.12 -39.62
CA LYS A 62 -1.99 23.00 -40.89
C LYS A 62 -1.90 21.54 -41.37
N ASP A 63 -1.49 20.63 -40.51
CA ASP A 63 -1.33 19.21 -40.84
C ASP A 63 -2.69 18.52 -41.12
N MET A 64 -3.77 19.03 -40.53
CA MET A 64 -5.14 18.57 -40.81
C MET A 64 -5.73 19.18 -42.09
N GLY A 65 -5.10 20.21 -42.66
CA GLY A 65 -5.60 20.93 -43.82
C GLY A 65 -6.66 21.99 -43.48
N VAL A 66 -6.67 22.48 -42.24
CA VAL A 66 -7.49 23.56 -41.73
C VAL A 66 -6.66 24.84 -41.73
N ASP A 67 -7.19 25.93 -42.25
CA ASP A 67 -6.52 27.24 -42.18
C ASP A 67 -6.48 27.67 -40.69
N PRO A 68 -5.29 27.87 -40.10
CA PRO A 68 -5.19 28.33 -38.72
C PRO A 68 -5.88 29.67 -38.44
N GLN A 69 -6.00 30.53 -39.45
CA GLN A 69 -6.67 31.84 -39.32
C GLN A 69 -8.20 31.71 -39.24
N SER A 70 -8.76 30.59 -39.70
CA SER A 70 -10.20 30.33 -39.59
C SER A 70 -10.66 30.14 -38.15
N LYS A 71 -9.72 29.84 -37.22
CA LYS A 71 -10.01 29.52 -35.81
C LYS A 71 -11.01 28.37 -35.61
N GLN A 72 -11.21 27.54 -36.64
CA GLN A 72 -12.10 26.38 -36.56
C GLN A 72 -11.53 25.34 -35.58
N THR A 73 -12.30 24.96 -34.57
CA THR A 73 -11.95 23.89 -33.68
C THR A 73 -11.76 22.57 -34.42
N ILE A 74 -10.68 21.84 -34.16
CA ILE A 74 -10.43 20.52 -34.72
C ILE A 74 -11.12 19.49 -33.81
N PRO A 75 -12.16 18.80 -34.32
CA PRO A 75 -12.91 17.87 -33.46
C PRO A 75 -12.09 16.65 -33.07
N TRP A 76 -12.39 16.12 -31.90
CA TRP A 76 -11.80 14.86 -31.43
C TRP A 76 -12.44 13.68 -32.16
N ILE A 77 -11.69 12.99 -32.99
CA ILE A 77 -12.15 11.80 -33.73
C ILE A 77 -11.10 10.70 -33.62
N ASN A 78 -11.27 9.82 -32.65
CA ASN A 78 -10.33 8.75 -32.34
C ASN A 78 -10.03 7.81 -33.51
N SER A 79 -11.03 7.49 -34.32
CA SER A 79 -10.91 6.54 -35.43
C SER A 79 -10.22 7.14 -36.66
N ASP A 80 -10.04 8.46 -36.71
CA ASP A 80 -9.36 9.13 -37.81
C ASP A 80 -7.84 8.99 -37.69
N LYS A 81 -7.25 8.12 -38.50
CA LYS A 81 -5.80 7.88 -38.50
C LYS A 81 -4.97 9.13 -38.78
N LYS A 82 -5.47 10.06 -39.63
CA LYS A 82 -4.79 11.31 -39.92
C LYS A 82 -4.79 12.20 -38.69
N PHE A 83 -5.93 12.32 -37.99
CA PHE A 83 -6.08 13.10 -36.78
C PHE A 83 -5.15 12.56 -35.66
N ILE A 84 -5.25 11.28 -35.31
CA ILE A 84 -4.45 10.68 -34.24
C ILE A 84 -2.95 10.80 -34.51
N LYS A 85 -2.50 10.54 -35.76
CA LYS A 85 -1.09 10.72 -36.14
C LYS A 85 -0.62 12.15 -35.89
N ASN A 86 -1.43 13.13 -36.28
CA ASN A 86 -1.07 14.53 -36.13
C ASN A 86 -1.20 15.06 -34.70
N MET A 87 -2.11 14.52 -33.88
CA MET A 87 -2.16 14.76 -32.43
C MET A 87 -0.86 14.32 -31.75
N PHE A 88 -0.40 13.09 -32.00
CA PHE A 88 0.89 12.67 -31.46
C PHE A 88 2.03 13.56 -31.96
N LYS A 89 2.11 13.82 -33.26
CA LYS A 89 3.18 14.64 -33.84
C LYS A 89 3.26 16.04 -33.27
N ASN A 90 2.13 16.73 -33.19
CA ASN A 90 2.09 18.17 -32.90
C ASN A 90 1.87 18.50 -31.42
N VAL A 91 1.19 17.63 -30.66
CA VAL A 91 0.75 17.92 -29.29
C VAL A 91 1.43 17.00 -28.28
N LEU A 92 1.18 15.68 -28.34
CA LEU A 92 1.55 14.76 -27.28
C LEU A 92 3.05 14.44 -27.25
N THR A 93 3.65 14.07 -28.37
CA THR A 93 5.09 13.72 -28.42
C THR A 93 6.01 14.90 -28.03
N PRO A 94 5.72 16.17 -28.38
CA PRO A 94 6.47 17.30 -27.83
C PRO A 94 6.42 17.36 -26.29
N MET A 95 5.24 17.16 -25.67
CA MET A 95 5.11 17.15 -24.20
C MET A 95 5.84 15.95 -23.56
N GLU A 96 5.81 14.78 -24.20
CA GLU A 96 6.59 13.62 -23.77
C GLU A 96 8.10 13.89 -23.82
N LYS A 97 8.58 14.56 -24.88
CA LYS A 97 9.99 14.97 -25.00
C LYS A 97 10.40 16.01 -23.96
N ASP A 98 9.48 16.84 -23.50
CA ASP A 98 9.72 17.80 -22.44
C ASP A 98 9.76 17.12 -21.05
N GLY A 99 9.25 15.88 -20.91
CA GLY A 99 9.40 15.07 -19.69
C GLY A 99 8.12 14.47 -19.12
N VAL A 100 6.99 14.49 -19.84
CA VAL A 100 5.76 13.79 -19.40
C VAL A 100 5.97 12.28 -19.55
N ASP A 101 5.85 11.53 -18.46
CA ASP A 101 6.14 10.10 -18.44
C ASP A 101 5.01 9.22 -18.98
N PHE A 102 3.76 9.54 -18.66
CA PHE A 102 2.59 8.78 -19.11
C PHE A 102 1.34 9.66 -19.13
N TRP A 103 0.19 9.11 -19.56
CA TRP A 103 -1.03 9.88 -19.74
C TRP A 103 -2.13 9.39 -18.82
N TRP A 104 -2.91 10.35 -18.29
CA TRP A 104 -4.15 10.11 -17.60
C TRP A 104 -5.31 10.55 -18.50
N LEU A 105 -6.00 9.58 -19.08
CA LEU A 105 -7.17 9.80 -19.92
C LEU A 105 -8.43 9.79 -19.07
N ASP A 106 -8.98 10.96 -18.83
CA ASP A 106 -10.22 11.12 -18.12
C ASP A 106 -11.43 11.01 -19.05
N TRP A 107 -12.61 11.22 -18.53
CA TRP A 107 -13.85 11.12 -19.28
C TRP A 107 -14.06 12.31 -20.25
N GLN A 108 -15.33 12.62 -20.64
CA GLN A 108 -15.71 13.69 -21.54
C GLN A 108 -15.36 13.44 -23.02
N GLN A 109 -15.21 12.20 -23.42
CA GLN A 109 -15.37 11.80 -24.80
C GLN A 109 -16.78 11.23 -24.97
N GLY A 110 -17.48 11.54 -26.05
CA GLY A 110 -18.77 10.91 -26.35
C GLY A 110 -18.69 9.38 -26.22
N ILE A 111 -19.79 8.72 -25.90
CA ILE A 111 -19.82 7.27 -25.68
C ILE A 111 -19.24 6.50 -26.86
N TYR A 112 -19.61 6.90 -28.08
CA TYR A 112 -19.19 6.25 -29.32
C TYR A 112 -18.46 7.22 -30.26
N ASP A 113 -17.56 6.64 -31.05
CA ASP A 113 -16.87 7.36 -32.11
C ASP A 113 -17.88 7.87 -33.14
N PRO A 114 -17.77 9.14 -33.63
CA PRO A 114 -18.75 9.70 -34.54
C PRO A 114 -18.68 9.13 -35.97
N LYS A 115 -17.57 8.49 -36.34
CA LYS A 115 -17.36 7.91 -37.67
C LYS A 115 -17.54 6.40 -37.74
N VAL A 116 -17.30 5.70 -36.61
CA VAL A 116 -17.36 4.23 -36.56
C VAL A 116 -18.48 3.80 -35.63
N LYS A 117 -19.54 3.24 -36.19
CA LYS A 117 -20.73 2.81 -35.44
C LYS A 117 -20.36 1.82 -34.36
N ASN A 118 -20.85 2.03 -33.15
CA ASN A 118 -20.65 1.19 -31.97
C ASN A 118 -19.19 1.05 -31.49
N LEU A 119 -18.24 1.82 -32.01
CA LEU A 119 -16.90 1.87 -31.47
C LEU A 119 -16.88 2.74 -30.21
N SER A 120 -16.58 2.13 -29.05
CA SER A 120 -16.43 2.89 -27.79
C SER A 120 -15.23 3.84 -27.87
N ASN A 121 -15.47 5.12 -27.62
CA ASN A 121 -14.41 6.12 -27.57
C ASN A 121 -13.40 5.83 -26.46
N THR A 122 -13.86 5.46 -25.27
CA THR A 122 -12.98 5.15 -24.14
C THR A 122 -12.06 3.98 -24.47
N TRP A 123 -12.59 2.91 -25.05
CA TRP A 123 -11.80 1.75 -25.43
C TRP A 123 -10.78 2.09 -26.52
N TRP A 124 -11.19 2.85 -27.54
CA TRP A 124 -10.34 3.15 -28.69
C TRP A 124 -9.25 4.18 -28.40
N ILE A 125 -9.52 5.19 -27.55
CA ILE A 125 -8.49 6.15 -27.12
C ILE A 125 -7.40 5.44 -26.31
N ASN A 126 -7.79 4.55 -25.40
CA ASN A 126 -6.84 3.75 -24.63
C ASN A 126 -5.93 2.92 -25.55
N TYR A 127 -6.53 2.24 -26.54
CA TYR A 127 -5.75 1.51 -27.55
C TYR A 127 -4.77 2.42 -28.30
N ALA A 128 -5.22 3.57 -28.78
CA ALA A 128 -4.38 4.48 -29.56
C ALA A 128 -3.19 5.02 -28.76
N PHE A 129 -3.42 5.44 -27.52
CA PHE A 129 -2.38 5.97 -26.64
C PHE A 129 -1.40 4.88 -26.20
N PHE A 130 -1.92 3.75 -25.74
CA PHE A 130 -1.09 2.62 -25.29
C PHE A 130 -0.22 2.09 -26.42
N SER A 131 -0.80 1.80 -27.58
CA SER A 131 -0.06 1.28 -28.73
C SER A 131 1.01 2.26 -29.25
N ASN A 132 0.75 3.56 -29.15
CA ASN A 132 1.76 4.57 -29.50
C ASN A 132 2.96 4.53 -28.53
N MET A 133 2.70 4.45 -27.24
CA MET A 133 3.78 4.31 -26.22
C MET A 133 4.53 3.00 -26.39
N GLU A 134 3.83 1.88 -26.55
CA GLU A 134 4.42 0.56 -26.76
C GLU A 134 5.37 0.52 -27.97
N LYS A 135 4.96 1.16 -29.07
CA LYS A 135 5.74 1.20 -30.30
C LYS A 135 6.94 2.13 -30.25
N ASN A 136 6.81 3.28 -29.60
CA ASN A 136 7.75 4.39 -29.74
C ASN A 136 8.63 4.64 -28.51
N ARG A 137 8.49 3.84 -27.46
CA ARG A 137 9.30 3.95 -26.24
C ARG A 137 10.00 2.62 -25.95
N ASP A 138 11.17 2.68 -25.33
CA ASP A 138 11.89 1.49 -24.83
C ASP A 138 11.40 1.09 -23.43
N THR A 139 10.70 1.98 -22.74
CA THR A 139 10.10 1.74 -21.42
C THR A 139 8.71 1.11 -21.52
N ARG A 140 8.28 0.47 -20.45
CA ARG A 140 6.92 -0.09 -20.33
C ARG A 140 5.89 1.00 -20.57
N PRO A 141 4.92 0.78 -21.47
CA PRO A 141 3.82 1.73 -21.61
C PRO A 141 3.01 1.73 -20.33
N MET A 142 2.56 2.90 -19.91
CA MET A 142 1.67 3.06 -18.76
C MET A 142 0.56 4.04 -19.13
N LEU A 143 -0.68 3.65 -18.86
CA LEU A 143 -1.86 4.47 -19.08
C LEU A 143 -2.75 4.44 -17.84
N TYR A 144 -3.16 5.60 -17.39
CA TYR A 144 -4.16 5.77 -16.35
C TYR A 144 -5.45 6.26 -17.00
N HIS A 145 -6.55 5.50 -16.86
CA HIS A 145 -7.74 5.77 -17.66
C HIS A 145 -9.04 5.43 -16.93
N ARG A 146 -10.13 5.97 -17.39
CA ARG A 146 -11.48 5.59 -16.95
C ARG A 146 -11.79 4.16 -17.37
N TRP A 147 -12.82 3.57 -16.71
CA TRP A 147 -13.38 2.28 -17.09
C TRP A 147 -13.75 2.24 -18.57
N GLY A 148 -13.71 1.10 -19.18
CA GLY A 148 -14.04 0.92 -20.59
C GLY A 148 -14.68 -0.43 -20.90
N GLY A 149 -15.06 -1.19 -19.86
CA GLY A 149 -15.65 -2.52 -20.00
C GLY A 149 -14.64 -3.62 -20.31
N LEU A 150 -15.12 -4.76 -20.77
CA LEU A 150 -14.32 -5.96 -21.07
C LEU A 150 -13.23 -5.65 -22.09
N GLY A 151 -12.02 -6.15 -21.83
CA GLY A 151 -10.85 -5.98 -22.68
C GLY A 151 -10.01 -4.72 -22.34
N ASN A 152 -10.54 -3.79 -21.57
CA ASN A 152 -9.85 -2.54 -21.25
C ASN A 152 -8.72 -2.69 -20.21
N HIS A 153 -8.69 -3.82 -19.50
CA HIS A 153 -7.59 -4.22 -18.62
C HIS A 153 -6.21 -4.29 -19.32
N ARG A 154 -6.21 -4.40 -20.67
CA ARG A 154 -4.98 -4.37 -21.49
C ARG A 154 -4.19 -3.07 -21.37
N TYR A 155 -4.80 -2.00 -20.86
CA TYR A 155 -4.22 -0.65 -20.81
C TYR A 155 -3.85 -0.22 -19.39
N GLN A 156 -3.54 -1.19 -18.55
CA GLN A 156 -3.09 -1.22 -17.16
C GLN A 156 -4.08 -0.61 -16.17
N VAL A 157 -3.98 0.69 -15.87
CA VAL A 157 -4.61 1.26 -14.70
C VAL A 157 -5.96 1.86 -15.03
N GLY A 158 -7.02 1.13 -14.70
CA GLY A 158 -8.38 1.67 -14.70
C GLY A 158 -8.74 2.29 -13.35
N PHE A 159 -9.60 3.32 -13.33
CA PHE A 159 -10.08 3.90 -12.07
C PHE A 159 -11.60 4.15 -12.07
N SER A 160 -12.16 4.14 -10.85
CA SER A 160 -13.60 4.24 -10.62
C SER A 160 -14.21 5.60 -10.98
N GLY A 161 -13.40 6.65 -10.99
CA GLY A 161 -13.86 8.03 -11.17
C GLY A 161 -14.32 8.66 -9.85
N ASP A 162 -15.10 9.71 -9.97
CA ASP A 162 -15.45 10.70 -8.97
C ASP A 162 -16.35 10.14 -7.86
N ALA A 163 -15.74 9.57 -6.82
CA ALA A 163 -16.47 9.07 -5.66
C ALA A 163 -16.85 10.21 -4.71
N VAL A 164 -18.03 10.11 -4.07
CA VAL A 164 -18.46 11.06 -3.04
C VAL A 164 -17.67 10.83 -1.75
N VAL A 165 -17.24 11.90 -1.09
CA VAL A 165 -16.59 11.87 0.22
C VAL A 165 -17.61 11.43 1.27
N SER A 166 -17.65 10.13 1.56
CA SER A 166 -18.59 9.56 2.54
C SER A 166 -18.17 8.16 3.00
N TRP A 167 -18.56 7.80 4.21
CA TRP A 167 -18.42 6.43 4.74
C TRP A 167 -19.07 5.38 3.85
N LYS A 168 -20.22 5.70 3.24
CA LYS A 168 -20.91 4.79 2.31
C LYS A 168 -20.09 4.52 1.05
N SER A 169 -19.40 5.54 0.52
CA SER A 169 -18.47 5.34 -0.60
C SER A 169 -17.27 4.49 -0.18
N LEU A 170 -16.71 4.73 1.00
CA LEU A 170 -15.62 3.91 1.53
C LEU A 170 -16.06 2.45 1.68
N ASP A 171 -17.24 2.18 2.22
CA ASP A 171 -17.74 0.82 2.42
C ASP A 171 -17.94 0.04 1.11
N PHE A 172 -18.21 0.74 0.02
CA PHE A 172 -18.34 0.11 -1.31
C PHE A 172 -16.99 -0.20 -1.98
N GLN A 173 -15.94 0.59 -1.70
CA GLN A 173 -14.67 0.51 -2.43
C GLN A 173 -13.94 -0.83 -2.31
N PRO A 174 -13.83 -1.50 -1.13
CA PRO A 174 -13.15 -2.79 -1.03
C PRO A 174 -13.77 -3.86 -1.92
N TYR A 175 -15.11 -3.95 -1.92
CA TYR A 175 -15.85 -4.85 -2.81
C TYR A 175 -15.60 -4.54 -4.29
N PHE A 176 -15.71 -3.26 -4.68
CA PHE A 176 -15.50 -2.84 -6.06
C PHE A 176 -14.05 -3.10 -6.52
N ASN A 177 -13.07 -2.77 -5.66
CA ASN A 177 -11.66 -2.96 -5.93
C ASN A 177 -11.28 -4.44 -6.14
N SER A 178 -11.77 -5.34 -5.27
CA SER A 178 -11.45 -6.76 -5.39
C SER A 178 -12.18 -7.42 -6.57
N THR A 179 -13.47 -7.08 -6.79
CA THR A 179 -14.26 -7.66 -7.89
C THR A 179 -13.86 -7.15 -9.29
N ALA A 180 -13.09 -6.07 -9.40
CA ALA A 180 -12.49 -5.65 -10.66
C ALA A 180 -11.61 -6.76 -11.27
N SER A 181 -11.05 -7.65 -10.45
CA SER A 181 -10.30 -8.83 -10.87
C SER A 181 -11.14 -9.81 -11.72
N ASN A 182 -12.48 -9.87 -11.55
CA ASN A 182 -13.37 -10.72 -12.33
C ASN A 182 -13.35 -10.39 -13.84
N VAL A 183 -12.90 -9.20 -14.19
CA VAL A 183 -12.70 -8.76 -15.59
C VAL A 183 -11.23 -8.42 -15.86
N LEU A 184 -10.33 -9.00 -15.08
CA LEU A 184 -8.87 -8.90 -15.20
C LEU A 184 -8.30 -7.48 -14.93
N TYR A 185 -9.04 -6.59 -14.30
CA TYR A 185 -8.53 -5.28 -13.87
C TYR A 185 -7.66 -5.41 -12.61
N GLY A 186 -6.49 -6.05 -12.74
CA GLY A 186 -5.55 -6.25 -11.63
C GLY A 186 -4.92 -4.96 -11.09
N TYR A 187 -4.90 -3.89 -11.90
CA TYR A 187 -4.41 -2.56 -11.51
C TYR A 187 -5.57 -1.56 -11.39
N TRP A 188 -6.56 -1.89 -10.57
CA TRP A 188 -7.68 -1.01 -10.30
C TRP A 188 -7.32 0.09 -9.31
N SER A 189 -7.82 1.28 -9.58
CA SER A 189 -7.62 2.47 -8.76
C SER A 189 -8.95 3.11 -8.36
N HIS A 190 -8.93 3.89 -7.31
CA HIS A 190 -10.04 4.74 -6.88
C HIS A 190 -9.51 6.04 -6.27
N ASP A 191 -10.38 7.02 -6.07
CA ASP A 191 -10.03 8.30 -5.49
C ASP A 191 -10.02 8.18 -3.95
N LEU A 192 -8.83 7.93 -3.36
CA LEU A 192 -8.70 7.79 -1.90
C LEU A 192 -9.21 9.02 -1.17
N GLY A 193 -10.15 8.80 -0.24
CA GLY A 193 -10.80 9.84 0.51
C GLY A 193 -11.99 10.47 -0.21
N GLY A 194 -12.35 10.00 -1.41
CA GLY A 194 -13.41 10.54 -2.25
C GLY A 194 -13.01 11.79 -3.03
N HIS A 195 -13.69 12.05 -4.14
CA HIS A 195 -13.42 13.18 -5.04
C HIS A 195 -14.33 14.37 -4.76
N ILE A 196 -15.65 14.13 -4.65
CA ILE A 196 -16.69 15.18 -4.56
C ILE A 196 -17.12 15.35 -3.10
N GLY A 197 -17.02 16.56 -2.57
CA GLY A 197 -17.45 16.91 -1.22
C GLY A 197 -17.05 18.33 -0.84
N GLU A 198 -17.45 18.77 0.35
CA GLU A 198 -17.11 20.08 0.90
C GLU A 198 -15.98 20.00 1.91
N SER A 199 -15.96 18.93 2.72
CA SER A 199 -14.96 18.69 3.75
C SER A 199 -14.70 17.19 3.91
N ILE A 200 -13.56 16.87 4.52
CA ILE A 200 -13.16 15.50 4.78
C ILE A 200 -13.12 15.21 6.29
N ASP A 201 -13.76 14.12 6.70
CA ASP A 201 -13.64 13.58 8.04
C ASP A 201 -12.25 12.93 8.20
N PRO A 202 -11.42 13.37 9.18
CA PRO A 202 -10.07 12.83 9.37
C PRO A 202 -10.03 11.34 9.65
N GLU A 203 -10.99 10.79 10.40
CA GLU A 203 -11.07 9.36 10.67
C GLU A 203 -11.39 8.58 9.39
N MET A 204 -12.44 8.99 8.68
CA MET A 204 -12.85 8.38 7.42
C MET A 204 -11.70 8.37 6.41
N TYR A 205 -11.01 9.49 6.26
CA TYR A 205 -9.86 9.57 5.36
C TYR A 205 -8.72 8.65 5.78
N THR A 206 -8.43 8.58 7.07
CA THR A 206 -7.39 7.69 7.60
C THR A 206 -7.74 6.23 7.33
N ARG A 207 -8.98 5.80 7.58
CA ARG A 207 -9.45 4.43 7.26
C ARG A 207 -9.40 4.16 5.75
N TRP A 208 -9.73 5.15 4.94
CA TRP A 208 -9.64 5.03 3.49
C TRP A 208 -8.19 4.92 3.00
N LEU A 209 -7.27 5.67 3.61
CA LEU A 209 -5.84 5.56 3.28
C LEU A 209 -5.26 4.20 3.72
N GLN A 210 -5.66 3.68 4.87
CA GLN A 210 -5.29 2.33 5.32
C GLN A 210 -5.73 1.26 4.31
N PHE A 211 -6.97 1.32 3.84
CA PHE A 211 -7.45 0.48 2.74
C PHE A 211 -6.66 0.75 1.44
N GLY A 212 -6.41 2.00 1.10
CA GLY A 212 -5.68 2.39 -0.10
C GLY A 212 -4.24 1.88 -0.15
N ALA A 213 -3.57 1.80 1.00
CA ALA A 213 -2.22 1.22 1.09
C ALA A 213 -2.21 -0.29 0.74
N LEU A 214 -3.35 -0.95 0.84
CA LEU A 214 -3.58 -2.36 0.51
C LEU A 214 -4.47 -2.52 -0.74
N SER A 215 -4.45 -1.53 -1.61
CA SER A 215 -5.06 -1.55 -2.95
C SER A 215 -3.99 -1.74 -4.02
N PRO A 216 -4.33 -2.15 -5.25
CA PRO A 216 -3.33 -2.27 -6.31
C PRO A 216 -2.67 -0.93 -6.60
N ILE A 217 -3.44 0.13 -6.70
CA ILE A 217 -2.96 1.51 -6.92
C ILE A 217 -3.37 2.37 -5.73
N MET A 218 -2.38 2.97 -5.07
CA MET A 218 -2.60 3.95 -4.01
C MET A 218 -2.47 5.37 -4.58
N ARG A 219 -3.60 6.08 -4.69
CA ARG A 219 -3.64 7.43 -5.25
C ARG A 219 -4.63 8.29 -4.49
N THR A 220 -4.16 9.38 -3.91
CA THR A 220 -5.03 10.42 -3.34
C THR A 220 -5.48 11.38 -4.43
N HIS A 221 -6.76 11.71 -4.45
CA HIS A 221 -7.31 12.65 -5.42
C HIS A 221 -8.59 13.30 -4.89
N SER A 222 -8.83 14.57 -5.27
CA SER A 222 -10.06 15.29 -4.97
C SER A 222 -10.28 16.42 -5.96
N GLN A 223 -11.52 16.89 -6.05
CA GLN A 223 -11.83 18.17 -6.70
C GLN A 223 -11.09 19.32 -5.98
N LYS A 224 -10.96 20.45 -6.66
CA LYS A 224 -10.35 21.67 -6.13
C LYS A 224 -11.23 22.27 -5.02
N SER A 225 -10.90 21.95 -3.79
CA SER A 225 -11.55 22.48 -2.57
C SER A 225 -10.57 22.47 -1.42
N ALA A 226 -10.46 23.58 -0.71
CA ALA A 226 -9.61 23.68 0.50
C ALA A 226 -10.06 22.71 1.61
N GLY A 227 -11.35 22.39 1.69
CA GLY A 227 -11.89 21.43 2.65
C GLY A 227 -11.56 19.96 2.36
N LEU A 228 -10.97 19.68 1.17
CA LEU A 228 -10.61 18.34 0.72
C LEU A 228 -9.09 18.12 0.61
N ASN A 229 -8.29 18.94 1.28
CA ASN A 229 -6.85 18.74 1.35
C ASN A 229 -6.53 17.41 2.03
N LYS A 230 -5.63 16.63 1.42
CA LYS A 230 -5.32 15.24 1.80
C LYS A 230 -3.87 15.01 2.21
N GLU A 231 -3.07 16.04 2.23
CA GLU A 231 -1.69 15.97 2.69
C GLU A 231 -1.68 15.60 4.19
N PRO A 232 -0.85 14.64 4.63
CA PRO A 232 -0.86 14.20 6.03
C PRO A 232 -0.71 15.31 7.06
N TRP A 233 0.03 16.35 6.73
CA TRP A 233 0.32 17.48 7.64
C TRP A 233 -0.82 18.50 7.83
N VAL A 234 -1.92 18.41 7.07
CA VAL A 234 -3.11 19.26 7.29
C VAL A 234 -3.98 18.75 8.45
N PHE A 235 -3.76 17.51 8.88
CA PHE A 235 -4.47 16.88 10.00
C PHE A 235 -3.71 17.08 11.32
N ASN A 236 -4.39 16.84 12.43
CA ASN A 236 -3.72 16.86 13.74
C ASN A 236 -2.62 15.79 13.83
N LYS A 237 -1.77 15.90 14.87
CA LYS A 237 -0.59 15.03 15.03
C LYS A 237 -0.94 13.54 15.03
N GLU A 238 -2.03 13.12 15.68
CA GLU A 238 -2.43 11.72 15.77
C GLU A 238 -2.72 11.15 14.37
N TYR A 239 -3.57 11.81 13.60
CA TYR A 239 -3.87 11.38 12.22
C TYR A 239 -2.67 11.51 11.29
N CYS A 240 -1.90 12.60 11.39
CA CYS A 240 -0.68 12.78 10.59
C CYS A 240 0.30 11.63 10.77
N ASP A 241 0.54 11.20 12.01
CA ASP A 241 1.47 10.10 12.32
C ASP A 241 0.95 8.76 11.79
N VAL A 242 -0.36 8.50 11.88
CA VAL A 242 -0.98 7.27 11.33
C VAL A 242 -0.90 7.26 9.81
N LEU A 243 -1.27 8.38 9.14
CA LEU A 243 -1.21 8.50 7.69
C LEU A 243 0.23 8.29 7.17
N ARG A 244 1.23 8.90 7.82
CA ARG A 244 2.64 8.72 7.49
C ARG A 244 3.08 7.26 7.60
N LYS A 245 2.77 6.59 8.73
CA LYS A 245 3.09 5.19 8.95
C LYS A 245 2.43 4.28 7.90
N THR A 246 1.19 4.57 7.54
CA THR A 246 0.45 3.82 6.52
C THR A 246 1.10 3.95 5.13
N ILE A 247 1.52 5.17 4.75
CA ILE A 247 2.23 5.40 3.49
C ILE A 247 3.59 4.68 3.51
N GLN A 248 4.34 4.78 4.60
CA GLN A 248 5.63 4.08 4.75
C GLN A 248 5.46 2.57 4.64
N GLN A 249 4.45 1.99 5.30
CA GLN A 249 4.16 0.55 5.18
C GLN A 249 3.90 0.13 3.73
N ARG A 250 3.18 0.93 2.92
CA ARG A 250 2.99 0.65 1.49
C ARG A 250 4.32 0.56 0.75
N TYR A 251 5.26 1.47 1.05
CA TYR A 251 6.60 1.44 0.45
C TYR A 251 7.42 0.26 0.94
N GLU A 252 7.36 -0.07 2.23
CA GLU A 252 8.01 -1.27 2.80
C GLU A 252 7.53 -2.55 2.09
N MET A 253 6.25 -2.64 1.74
CA MET A 253 5.65 -3.80 1.06
C MET A 253 5.94 -3.86 -0.45
N ALA A 254 6.66 -2.91 -1.04
CA ALA A 254 6.86 -2.86 -2.49
C ALA A 254 7.46 -4.14 -3.08
N PRO A 255 8.46 -4.83 -2.49
CA PRO A 255 8.98 -6.09 -3.02
C PRO A 255 7.94 -7.21 -3.08
N TYR A 256 7.11 -7.32 -2.04
CA TYR A 256 5.98 -8.25 -2.03
C TYR A 256 4.96 -7.93 -3.11
N ILE A 257 4.52 -6.66 -3.18
CA ILE A 257 3.54 -6.18 -4.16
C ILE A 257 4.03 -6.40 -5.59
N TYR A 258 5.30 -6.11 -5.85
CA TYR A 258 5.89 -6.27 -7.18
C TYR A 258 5.99 -7.73 -7.59
N THR A 259 6.32 -8.62 -6.66
CA THR A 259 6.29 -10.07 -6.89
C THR A 259 4.88 -10.56 -7.21
N MET A 260 3.86 -10.06 -6.51
CA MET A 260 2.46 -10.41 -6.80
C MET A 260 1.98 -9.81 -8.13
N ALA A 261 2.50 -8.65 -8.54
CA ALA A 261 2.24 -8.10 -9.87
C ALA A 261 2.83 -8.99 -10.98
N ARG A 262 4.03 -9.59 -10.76
CA ARG A 262 4.59 -10.61 -11.65
C ARG A 262 3.69 -11.84 -11.73
N LYS A 263 3.19 -12.32 -10.61
CA LYS A 263 2.23 -13.43 -10.59
C LYS A 263 0.95 -13.09 -11.37
N GLY A 264 0.49 -11.84 -11.28
CA GLY A 264 -0.62 -11.34 -12.11
C GLY A 264 -0.35 -11.45 -13.61
N TYR A 265 0.89 -11.20 -14.05
CA TYR A 265 1.31 -11.38 -15.43
C TYR A 265 1.38 -12.85 -15.83
N ASP A 266 1.97 -13.71 -15.01
CA ASP A 266 2.21 -15.12 -15.33
C ASP A 266 0.93 -15.96 -15.26
N GLU A 267 0.04 -15.71 -14.31
CA GLU A 267 -1.10 -16.56 -13.97
C GLU A 267 -2.47 -15.87 -14.16
N GLY A 268 -2.50 -14.57 -14.44
CA GLY A 268 -3.76 -13.80 -14.54
C GLY A 268 -4.41 -13.49 -13.18
N LEU A 269 -3.71 -13.70 -12.07
CA LEU A 269 -4.22 -13.48 -10.72
C LEU A 269 -3.92 -12.06 -10.25
N SER A 270 -4.97 -11.27 -9.96
CA SER A 270 -4.83 -9.92 -9.45
C SER A 270 -4.21 -9.90 -8.04
N LEU A 271 -3.52 -8.80 -7.70
CA LEU A 271 -3.01 -8.55 -6.35
C LEU A 271 -4.15 -8.55 -5.31
N CYS A 272 -5.26 -7.87 -5.61
CA CYS A 272 -6.47 -7.90 -4.77
C CYS A 272 -7.49 -8.84 -5.40
N ARG A 273 -7.84 -9.92 -4.70
CA ARG A 273 -8.79 -10.93 -5.18
C ARG A 273 -9.91 -11.13 -4.17
N PRO A 274 -11.18 -11.23 -4.61
CA PRO A 274 -12.25 -11.66 -3.73
C PRO A 274 -11.92 -13.01 -3.10
N MET A 275 -12.38 -13.24 -1.87
CA MET A 275 -12.08 -14.45 -1.12
C MET A 275 -12.44 -15.76 -1.87
N TYR A 276 -13.47 -15.72 -2.71
CA TYR A 276 -13.91 -16.90 -3.48
C TYR A 276 -12.95 -17.37 -4.61
N TYR A 277 -11.89 -16.62 -4.91
CA TYR A 277 -10.81 -17.10 -5.79
C TYR A 277 -10.00 -18.22 -5.13
N ASP A 278 -9.69 -18.02 -3.84
CA ASP A 278 -8.86 -18.95 -3.07
C ASP A 278 -9.72 -19.96 -2.28
N TYR A 279 -10.98 -19.61 -1.96
CA TYR A 279 -11.90 -20.39 -1.13
C TYR A 279 -13.30 -20.51 -1.76
N PRO A 280 -13.41 -21.09 -2.98
CA PRO A 280 -14.69 -21.10 -3.73
C PRO A 280 -15.79 -21.93 -3.08
N ASP A 281 -15.44 -22.91 -2.26
CA ASP A 281 -16.39 -23.83 -1.62
C ASP A 281 -16.92 -23.31 -0.27
N ASN A 282 -16.37 -22.19 0.22
CA ASN A 282 -16.79 -21.58 1.48
C ASN A 282 -17.85 -20.52 1.24
N LYS A 283 -18.99 -20.65 1.93
CA LYS A 283 -20.09 -19.69 1.86
C LYS A 283 -19.68 -18.29 2.31
N GLU A 284 -18.86 -18.23 3.34
CA GLU A 284 -18.32 -16.99 3.92
C GLU A 284 -17.51 -16.18 2.90
N ALA A 285 -16.83 -16.83 1.95
CA ALA A 285 -16.09 -16.17 0.89
C ALA A 285 -16.95 -15.25 0.01
N TYR A 286 -18.27 -15.51 -0.04
CA TYR A 286 -19.25 -14.71 -0.77
C TYR A 286 -20.02 -13.73 0.15
N GLU A 287 -20.11 -14.03 1.44
CA GLU A 287 -20.83 -13.20 2.42
C GLU A 287 -19.97 -12.02 2.91
N PHE A 288 -18.67 -12.24 3.13
CA PHE A 288 -17.71 -11.22 3.58
C PHE A 288 -17.13 -10.44 2.40
N ARG A 289 -17.97 -9.80 1.62
CA ARG A 289 -17.64 -9.18 0.32
C ARG A 289 -16.57 -8.08 0.37
N ASN A 290 -16.35 -7.46 1.53
CA ASN A 290 -15.34 -6.41 1.72
C ASN A 290 -13.96 -7.00 2.08
N GLU A 291 -13.89 -8.30 2.39
CA GLU A 291 -12.63 -9.00 2.58
C GLU A 291 -12.03 -9.43 1.24
N TYR A 292 -10.72 -9.44 1.19
CA TYR A 292 -9.99 -9.88 0.01
C TYR A 292 -8.60 -10.39 0.36
N MET A 293 -8.05 -11.26 -0.50
CA MET A 293 -6.64 -11.61 -0.46
C MET A 293 -5.83 -10.50 -1.15
N PHE A 294 -4.81 -10.03 -0.47
CA PHE A 294 -3.79 -9.12 -1.00
C PHE A 294 -2.52 -9.93 -1.27
N GLY A 295 -2.39 -10.42 -2.49
CA GLY A 295 -1.45 -11.47 -2.84
C GLY A 295 -1.81 -12.82 -2.21
N ASP A 296 -0.81 -13.69 -1.99
CA ASP A 296 -1.06 -15.07 -1.55
C ASP A 296 -1.12 -15.23 -0.04
N ASP A 297 -0.49 -14.33 0.72
CA ASP A 297 -0.21 -14.53 2.13
C ASP A 297 -0.94 -13.56 3.06
N ILE A 298 -1.61 -12.55 2.51
CA ILE A 298 -2.22 -11.47 3.29
C ILE A 298 -3.73 -11.41 3.03
N LEU A 299 -4.53 -11.48 4.09
CA LEU A 299 -5.96 -11.21 4.08
C LEU A 299 -6.20 -9.80 4.66
N VAL A 300 -7.06 -9.05 4.01
CA VAL A 300 -7.43 -7.68 4.40
C VAL A 300 -8.94 -7.57 4.59
N ALA A 301 -9.37 -7.04 5.74
CA ALA A 301 -10.77 -6.76 6.05
C ALA A 301 -10.93 -5.28 6.43
N PRO A 302 -11.05 -4.35 5.46
CA PRO A 302 -11.00 -2.92 5.73
C PRO A 302 -12.04 -2.44 6.75
N ALA A 303 -11.63 -1.55 7.65
CA ALA A 303 -12.52 -0.86 8.57
C ALA A 303 -13.24 0.26 7.80
N THR A 304 -14.54 0.10 7.55
CA THR A 304 -15.36 0.99 6.70
C THR A 304 -16.45 1.74 7.45
N ALA A 305 -16.39 1.73 8.79
CA ALA A 305 -17.34 2.41 9.67
C ALA A 305 -16.58 3.31 10.68
N PRO A 306 -17.22 4.35 11.22
CA PRO A 306 -16.61 5.19 12.24
C PRO A 306 -16.40 4.42 13.55
N ALA A 307 -15.38 4.81 14.31
CA ALA A 307 -15.10 4.27 15.63
C ALA A 307 -16.16 4.71 16.64
N LYS A 308 -16.43 3.83 17.58
CA LYS A 308 -17.18 4.12 18.80
C LYS A 308 -16.26 3.90 20.00
N ASP A 309 -16.20 4.87 20.89
CA ASP A 309 -15.35 4.81 22.09
C ASP A 309 -13.86 4.53 21.75
N GLY A 310 -13.38 5.06 20.62
CA GLY A 310 -11.99 4.93 20.15
C GLY A 310 -11.67 3.67 19.36
N TYR A 311 -12.64 2.78 19.13
CA TYR A 311 -12.45 1.54 18.37
C TYR A 311 -13.55 1.33 17.31
N VAL A 312 -13.14 0.85 16.15
CA VAL A 312 -14.06 0.25 15.19
C VAL A 312 -14.11 -1.26 15.42
N GLN A 313 -15.29 -1.83 15.50
CA GLN A 313 -15.48 -3.28 15.54
C GLN A 313 -15.56 -3.80 14.13
N VAL A 314 -14.68 -4.76 13.79
CA VAL A 314 -14.66 -5.39 12.47
C VAL A 314 -14.91 -6.88 12.64
N ARG A 315 -15.91 -7.36 11.92
CA ARG A 315 -16.23 -8.77 11.83
C ARG A 315 -15.48 -9.36 10.65
N VAL A 316 -14.67 -10.39 10.89
CA VAL A 316 -13.75 -10.97 9.92
C VAL A 316 -13.95 -12.48 9.84
N TRP A 317 -14.03 -13.01 8.65
CA TRP A 317 -13.93 -14.44 8.41
C TRP A 317 -12.47 -14.83 8.14
N LEU A 318 -11.92 -15.68 8.98
CA LEU A 318 -10.58 -16.25 8.79
C LEU A 318 -10.73 -17.66 8.21
N PRO A 319 -10.27 -17.93 6.98
CA PRO A 319 -10.24 -19.28 6.42
C PRO A 319 -9.42 -20.25 7.27
N GLU A 320 -9.57 -21.56 7.04
CA GLU A 320 -8.79 -22.58 7.75
C GLU A 320 -7.28 -22.30 7.73
N GLY A 321 -6.60 -22.65 8.82
CA GLY A 321 -5.19 -22.38 9.08
C GLY A 321 -4.99 -21.46 10.28
N GLU A 322 -3.84 -20.83 10.36
CA GLU A 322 -3.51 -19.85 11.40
C GLU A 322 -3.17 -18.52 10.75
N TRP A 323 -3.60 -17.41 11.39
CA TRP A 323 -3.47 -16.07 10.89
C TRP A 323 -2.88 -15.12 11.92
N TYR A 324 -1.85 -14.40 11.54
CA TYR A 324 -1.21 -13.40 12.38
C TYR A 324 -1.82 -12.01 12.12
N GLU A 325 -2.54 -11.47 13.10
CA GLU A 325 -3.08 -10.09 13.07
C GLU A 325 -1.93 -9.10 13.27
N LEU A 326 -1.57 -8.40 12.21
CA LEU A 326 -0.30 -7.66 12.11
C LEU A 326 -0.11 -6.58 13.17
N HIS A 327 -1.15 -5.78 13.45
CA HIS A 327 -1.03 -4.61 14.32
C HIS A 327 -1.08 -4.95 15.81
N THR A 328 -1.69 -6.07 16.17
CA THR A 328 -1.81 -6.50 17.58
C THR A 328 -0.84 -7.60 17.95
N GLY A 329 -0.23 -8.26 16.95
CA GLY A 329 0.63 -9.40 17.19
C GLY A 329 -0.11 -10.65 17.66
N THR A 330 -1.41 -10.77 17.33
CA THR A 330 -2.26 -11.88 17.75
C THR A 330 -2.26 -12.98 16.71
N LEU A 331 -1.89 -14.19 17.11
CA LEU A 331 -2.06 -15.40 16.30
C LEU A 331 -3.46 -15.97 16.53
N LEU A 332 -4.25 -16.06 15.48
CA LEU A 332 -5.63 -16.53 15.50
C LEU A 332 -5.77 -17.83 14.70
N LYS A 333 -6.54 -18.75 15.26
CA LYS A 333 -6.94 -19.95 14.52
C LYS A 333 -8.01 -19.56 13.49
N GLY A 334 -7.86 -20.05 12.27
CA GLY A 334 -8.86 -19.89 11.22
C GLY A 334 -10.00 -20.92 11.28
N GLY A 335 -10.82 -20.98 10.22
CA GLY A 335 -12.05 -21.76 10.18
C GLY A 335 -13.17 -21.14 11.01
N GLN A 336 -13.14 -19.82 11.26
CA GLN A 336 -14.09 -19.14 12.10
C GLN A 336 -14.30 -17.67 11.72
N ILE A 337 -15.38 -17.10 12.25
CA ILE A 337 -15.65 -15.67 12.20
C ILE A 337 -15.24 -15.07 13.54
N VAL A 338 -14.45 -14.00 13.51
CA VAL A 338 -14.02 -13.25 14.70
C VAL A 338 -14.54 -11.82 14.62
N GLU A 339 -14.80 -11.21 15.77
CA GLU A 339 -15.08 -9.78 15.89
C GLU A 339 -13.95 -9.12 16.66
N ARG A 340 -13.30 -8.13 16.06
CA ARG A 340 -12.08 -7.54 16.58
C ARG A 340 -12.15 -6.02 16.65
N PRO A 341 -11.72 -5.40 17.77
CA PRO A 341 -11.62 -3.96 17.93
C PRO A 341 -10.29 -3.42 17.35
N PHE A 342 -10.37 -2.34 16.57
CA PHE A 342 -9.20 -1.65 16.02
C PHE A 342 -9.22 -0.17 16.36
N ALA A 343 -8.18 0.33 17.02
CA ALA A 343 -7.91 1.74 17.21
C ALA A 343 -7.57 2.42 15.87
N ILE A 344 -7.46 3.74 15.83
CA ILE A 344 -7.18 4.47 14.57
C ILE A 344 -5.83 4.10 13.95
N ASP A 345 -4.85 3.74 14.75
CA ASP A 345 -3.51 3.31 14.34
C ASP A 345 -3.39 1.79 14.12
N GLU A 346 -4.51 1.08 14.26
CA GLU A 346 -4.63 -0.36 13.99
C GLU A 346 -5.66 -0.56 12.86
N TYR A 347 -5.40 -1.53 11.98
CA TYR A 347 -6.37 -1.92 10.95
C TYR A 347 -6.22 -3.39 10.56
N PRO A 348 -7.31 -4.01 10.08
CA PRO A 348 -7.36 -5.46 9.91
C PRO A 348 -6.50 -5.96 8.76
N ILE A 349 -5.30 -6.43 9.09
CA ILE A 349 -4.40 -7.17 8.21
C ILE A 349 -4.05 -8.48 8.89
N TYR A 350 -4.27 -9.57 8.20
CA TYR A 350 -3.96 -10.91 8.68
C TYR A 350 -2.98 -11.56 7.71
N VAL A 351 -1.83 -12.01 8.23
CA VAL A 351 -0.81 -12.70 7.44
C VAL A 351 -0.84 -14.17 7.79
N LYS A 352 -0.73 -15.05 6.81
CA LYS A 352 -0.63 -16.50 7.06
C LYS A 352 0.50 -16.78 8.04
N ALA A 353 0.21 -17.57 9.06
CA ALA A 353 1.20 -17.95 10.08
C ALA A 353 2.42 -18.61 9.45
N GLY A 354 3.61 -18.22 9.92
CA GLY A 354 4.88 -18.71 9.42
C GLY A 354 5.33 -18.13 8.07
N ALA A 355 4.57 -17.23 7.45
CA ALA A 355 4.96 -16.60 6.19
C ALA A 355 6.34 -15.95 6.27
N VAL A 356 7.05 -15.92 5.14
CA VAL A 356 8.34 -15.26 4.97
C VAL A 356 8.25 -14.33 3.77
N LEU A 357 8.23 -13.02 4.00
CA LEU A 357 7.92 -12.03 2.98
C LEU A 357 9.08 -11.03 2.80
N PRO A 358 9.42 -10.68 1.54
CA PRO A 358 10.37 -9.62 1.27
C PRO A 358 9.72 -8.25 1.49
N MET A 359 10.41 -7.37 2.20
CA MET A 359 10.04 -5.99 2.46
C MET A 359 11.22 -5.07 2.16
N TYR A 360 11.00 -3.77 2.00
CA TYR A 360 12.06 -2.77 2.11
C TYR A 360 12.16 -2.23 3.54
N THR A 361 13.22 -1.49 3.81
CA THR A 361 13.34 -0.75 5.07
C THR A 361 12.41 0.46 5.08
N ARG A 362 12.05 0.94 6.28
CA ARG A 362 11.26 2.18 6.44
C ARG A 362 11.96 3.43 5.92
N LYS A 363 13.23 3.34 5.54
CA LYS A 363 14.02 4.44 4.98
C LYS A 363 13.83 4.64 3.49
N VAL A 364 13.13 3.72 2.81
CA VAL A 364 12.87 3.83 1.37
C VAL A 364 12.11 5.13 1.05
N MET A 365 12.65 5.92 0.12
CA MET A 365 12.09 7.22 -0.27
C MET A 365 11.44 7.20 -1.66
N ASN A 366 11.93 6.32 -2.54
CA ASN A 366 11.37 6.08 -3.87
C ASN A 366 11.66 4.63 -4.30
N LEU A 367 11.14 4.21 -5.44
CA LEU A 367 11.22 2.83 -5.93
C LEU A 367 11.97 2.72 -7.27
N ASN A 368 12.81 3.68 -7.60
CA ASN A 368 13.49 3.73 -8.91
C ASN A 368 14.74 2.85 -9.01
N GLY A 369 15.23 2.28 -7.90
CA GLY A 369 16.41 1.40 -7.86
C GLY A 369 16.08 0.02 -7.31
N ASN A 370 16.98 -0.95 -7.63
CA ASN A 370 16.93 -2.31 -7.07
C ASN A 370 18.03 -2.54 -6.03
N ASP A 371 18.64 -1.48 -5.54
CA ASP A 371 19.77 -1.46 -4.61
C ASP A 371 19.35 -1.25 -3.15
N GLU A 372 18.05 -1.09 -2.91
CA GLU A 372 17.50 -0.99 -1.57
C GLU A 372 17.77 -2.26 -0.75
N GLU A 373 18.05 -2.06 0.53
CA GLU A 373 18.20 -3.14 1.49
C GLU A 373 16.89 -3.94 1.62
N VAL A 374 16.94 -5.25 1.41
CA VAL A 374 15.77 -6.12 1.53
C VAL A 374 15.67 -6.68 2.93
N VAL A 375 14.50 -6.53 3.55
CA VAL A 375 14.15 -7.08 4.85
C VAL A 375 13.32 -8.35 4.65
N VAL A 376 13.89 -9.50 4.97
CA VAL A 376 13.18 -10.77 4.99
C VAL A 376 12.41 -10.85 6.30
N THR A 377 11.11 -10.58 6.24
CA THR A 377 10.24 -10.57 7.42
C THR A 377 9.61 -11.93 7.63
N VAL A 378 9.80 -12.50 8.81
CA VAL A 378 9.30 -13.82 9.21
C VAL A 378 8.18 -13.64 10.23
N PHE A 379 7.04 -14.23 9.94
CA PHE A 379 5.85 -14.18 10.77
C PHE A 379 5.82 -15.39 11.73
N PRO A 380 5.25 -15.25 12.93
CA PRO A 380 5.16 -16.35 13.89
C PRO A 380 4.15 -17.42 13.46
N GLY A 381 4.17 -18.57 14.16
CA GLY A 381 3.29 -19.70 13.88
C GLY A 381 3.71 -20.50 12.66
N GLY A 382 2.78 -21.29 12.14
CA GLY A 382 3.01 -22.21 11.02
C GLY A 382 3.84 -23.44 11.39
N ASN A 383 3.49 -24.57 10.79
CA ASN A 383 4.21 -25.83 10.95
C ASN A 383 4.91 -26.19 9.64
N GLY A 384 6.21 -26.52 9.72
CA GLY A 384 6.98 -26.95 8.56
C GLY A 384 7.84 -25.86 7.93
N ILE A 385 7.99 -25.92 6.60
CA ILE A 385 8.81 -24.99 5.83
C ILE A 385 7.89 -24.04 5.05
N SER A 386 8.02 -22.76 5.34
CA SER A 386 7.40 -21.71 4.53
C SER A 386 8.38 -21.21 3.47
N SER A 387 7.87 -20.82 2.31
CA SER A 387 8.71 -20.29 1.22
C SER A 387 8.01 -19.19 0.44
N PHE A 388 8.82 -18.30 -0.12
CA PHE A 388 8.39 -17.22 -1.02
C PHE A 388 9.41 -17.04 -2.14
N ASN A 389 8.95 -16.82 -3.36
CA ASN A 389 9.80 -16.56 -4.53
C ASN A 389 9.83 -15.05 -4.79
N PHE A 390 10.85 -14.39 -4.30
CA PHE A 390 11.06 -12.95 -4.48
C PHE A 390 11.51 -12.65 -5.90
N TYR A 391 10.68 -11.91 -6.65
CA TYR A 391 10.91 -11.54 -8.05
C TYR A 391 11.51 -10.14 -8.17
N GLU A 392 12.44 -9.99 -9.11
CA GLU A 392 13.07 -8.72 -9.47
C GLU A 392 13.32 -8.63 -10.97
N ASP A 393 13.21 -7.42 -11.53
CA ASP A 393 13.62 -7.08 -12.89
C ASP A 393 14.16 -5.63 -12.93
N ASN A 394 14.43 -5.10 -14.09
CA ASN A 394 14.93 -3.71 -14.26
C ASN A 394 13.90 -2.64 -13.80
N GLY A 395 12.61 -2.98 -13.64
CA GLY A 395 11.54 -2.07 -13.22
C GLY A 395 11.02 -1.14 -14.31
N ASN A 396 11.72 -0.97 -15.43
CA ASN A 396 11.40 0.08 -16.39
C ASN A 396 11.34 -0.40 -17.85
N ASP A 397 12.21 -1.33 -18.28
CA ASP A 397 12.25 -1.81 -19.66
C ASP A 397 11.14 -2.82 -19.99
N LYS A 398 11.02 -3.18 -21.27
CA LYS A 398 10.00 -4.12 -21.76
C LYS A 398 10.43 -5.59 -21.72
N ASN A 399 11.65 -5.88 -21.26
CA ASN A 399 12.23 -7.22 -21.32
C ASN A 399 11.82 -8.11 -20.15
N TYR A 400 10.98 -7.63 -19.23
CA TYR A 400 10.52 -8.32 -18.02
C TYR A 400 9.99 -9.74 -18.24
N ALA A 401 9.58 -10.09 -19.47
CA ALA A 401 9.12 -11.44 -19.78
C ALA A 401 10.26 -12.47 -19.77
N SER A 402 11.50 -12.05 -20.10
CA SER A 402 12.68 -12.90 -20.23
C SER A 402 13.88 -12.46 -19.39
N GLU A 403 13.95 -11.19 -19.01
CA GLU A 403 15.05 -10.62 -18.23
C GLU A 403 14.56 -10.30 -16.82
N TYR A 404 14.67 -11.27 -15.94
CA TYR A 404 14.30 -11.17 -14.53
C TYR A 404 15.11 -12.13 -13.67
N ALA A 405 15.05 -11.97 -12.37
CA ALA A 405 15.65 -12.88 -11.41
C ALA A 405 14.66 -13.22 -10.29
N VAL A 406 14.85 -14.41 -9.70
CA VAL A 406 14.06 -14.89 -8.55
C VAL A 406 15.00 -15.34 -7.45
N THR A 407 14.73 -14.91 -6.23
CA THR A 407 15.41 -15.36 -5.01
C THR A 407 14.43 -16.11 -4.13
N LYS A 408 14.66 -17.40 -3.89
CA LYS A 408 13.82 -18.18 -2.99
C LYS A 408 14.15 -17.86 -1.54
N LEU A 409 13.15 -17.44 -0.78
CA LEU A 409 13.22 -17.21 0.66
C LEU A 409 12.53 -18.39 1.36
N THR A 410 13.13 -18.92 2.42
CA THR A 410 12.51 -19.97 3.23
C THR A 410 12.69 -19.71 4.71
N SER A 411 11.73 -20.19 5.52
CA SER A 411 11.81 -20.19 6.97
C SER A 411 11.31 -21.53 7.51
N SER A 412 12.03 -22.12 8.44
CA SER A 412 11.62 -23.34 9.12
C SER A 412 11.99 -23.29 10.60
N SER A 413 11.22 -23.99 11.43
CA SER A 413 11.46 -24.11 12.87
C SER A 413 11.56 -25.58 13.26
N GLN A 414 12.56 -25.91 14.06
CA GLN A 414 12.72 -27.24 14.66
C GLN A 414 13.17 -27.11 16.12
N GLY A 415 12.28 -27.40 17.05
CA GLY A 415 12.51 -27.17 18.48
C GLY A 415 12.75 -25.68 18.75
N GLN A 416 13.88 -25.35 19.36
CA GLN A 416 14.31 -23.98 19.65
C GLN A 416 15.10 -23.33 18.50
N GLU A 417 15.38 -24.03 17.42
CA GLU A 417 16.10 -23.49 16.26
C GLU A 417 15.12 -23.01 15.18
N ARG A 418 15.32 -21.77 14.70
CA ARG A 418 14.73 -21.26 13.46
C ARG A 418 15.83 -21.07 12.43
N THR A 419 15.63 -21.61 11.25
CA THR A 419 16.52 -21.45 10.11
C THR A 419 15.82 -20.65 9.04
N ILE A 420 16.42 -19.54 8.61
CA ILE A 420 15.97 -18.73 7.49
C ILE A 420 17.02 -18.82 6.39
N VAL A 421 16.59 -19.13 5.16
CA VAL A 421 17.49 -19.23 4.01
C VAL A 421 17.07 -18.20 2.96
N ILE A 422 18.03 -17.36 2.58
CA ILE A 422 17.95 -16.50 1.40
C ILE A 422 18.75 -17.22 0.32
N GLY A 423 18.07 -17.83 -0.62
CA GLY A 423 18.66 -18.64 -1.68
C GLY A 423 19.59 -17.82 -2.58
N LYS A 424 20.38 -18.51 -3.38
CA LYS A 424 21.06 -17.85 -4.49
C LYS A 424 20.02 -17.32 -5.50
N ARG A 425 20.31 -16.19 -6.07
CA ARG A 425 19.49 -15.61 -7.13
C ARG A 425 19.56 -16.48 -8.38
N ASP A 426 18.40 -16.72 -9.01
CA ASP A 426 18.26 -17.42 -10.29
C ASP A 426 17.74 -16.45 -11.34
N GLY A 427 18.37 -16.41 -12.52
CA GLY A 427 18.06 -15.48 -13.61
C GLY A 427 18.91 -14.22 -13.60
N ARG A 428 18.71 -13.36 -14.61
CA ARG A 428 19.46 -12.12 -14.82
C ARG A 428 18.59 -11.06 -15.49
N TYR A 429 18.87 -9.79 -15.16
CA TYR A 429 18.29 -8.62 -15.82
C TYR A 429 19.32 -7.48 -15.89
N LYS A 430 19.02 -6.49 -16.72
CA LYS A 430 19.90 -5.34 -16.92
C LYS A 430 20.03 -4.51 -15.63
N ASP A 431 21.25 -4.05 -15.31
CA ASP A 431 21.60 -3.22 -14.15
C ASP A 431 21.30 -3.89 -12.78
N MET A 432 21.32 -5.21 -12.75
CA MET A 432 21.10 -6.03 -11.57
C MET A 432 22.26 -5.92 -10.58
N PRO A 433 22.03 -5.67 -9.27
CA PRO A 433 23.11 -5.60 -8.30
C PRO A 433 23.82 -6.95 -8.14
N GLU A 434 25.16 -6.94 -8.12
CA GLU A 434 25.96 -8.15 -7.91
C GLU A 434 25.93 -8.59 -6.43
N SER A 435 25.88 -7.63 -5.52
CA SER A 435 25.82 -7.84 -4.09
C SER A 435 24.80 -6.92 -3.46
N ARG A 436 24.22 -7.33 -2.32
CA ARG A 436 23.16 -6.61 -1.62
C ARG A 436 23.25 -6.81 -0.12
N SER A 437 22.79 -5.81 0.64
CA SER A 437 22.48 -5.94 2.04
C SER A 437 21.12 -6.59 2.23
N PHE A 438 21.05 -7.50 3.21
CA PHE A 438 19.79 -8.07 3.68
C PHE A 438 19.67 -7.89 5.19
N LYS A 439 18.44 -7.76 5.67
CA LYS A 439 18.07 -7.94 7.07
C LYS A 439 17.12 -9.11 7.19
N VAL A 440 17.19 -9.81 8.30
CA VAL A 440 16.15 -10.76 8.70
C VAL A 440 15.42 -10.17 9.90
N LYS A 441 14.10 -10.02 9.80
CA LYS A 441 13.24 -9.53 10.88
C LYS A 441 12.28 -10.65 11.29
N VAL A 442 12.33 -11.06 12.55
CA VAL A 442 11.42 -12.07 13.09
C VAL A 442 10.46 -11.42 14.07
N LEU A 443 9.17 -11.45 13.74
CA LEU A 443 8.10 -10.83 14.54
C LEU A 443 7.71 -11.72 15.73
N SER A 444 7.18 -11.13 16.80
CA SER A 444 6.77 -11.81 18.05
C SER A 444 7.84 -12.79 18.52
N SER A 445 9.08 -12.32 18.57
CA SER A 445 10.27 -13.12 18.86
C SER A 445 10.75 -12.89 20.28
N LEU A 446 11.25 -13.95 20.92
CA LEU A 446 12.07 -13.83 22.12
C LEU A 446 13.49 -13.36 21.73
N VAL A 447 14.24 -12.90 22.72
CA VAL A 447 15.68 -12.65 22.56
C VAL A 447 16.40 -14.01 22.44
N PRO A 448 17.20 -14.23 21.38
CA PRO A 448 17.83 -15.51 21.14
C PRO A 448 19.07 -15.73 22.02
N ARG A 449 19.43 -16.99 22.23
CA ARG A 449 20.71 -17.38 22.84
C ARG A 449 21.88 -17.16 21.89
N SER A 450 21.66 -17.42 20.61
CA SER A 450 22.68 -17.21 19.58
C SER A 450 22.04 -16.97 18.23
N VAL A 451 22.75 -16.18 17.41
CA VAL A 451 22.44 -15.97 16.00
C VAL A 451 23.71 -16.21 15.20
N THR A 452 23.59 -16.94 14.10
CA THR A 452 24.68 -17.13 13.15
C THR A 452 24.23 -16.83 11.73
N VAL A 453 25.15 -16.31 10.92
CA VAL A 453 25.00 -16.15 9.46
C VAL A 453 26.08 -16.98 8.79
N ASN A 454 25.70 -17.95 7.96
CA ASN A 454 26.61 -18.91 7.33
C ASN A 454 27.57 -19.60 8.33
N GLY A 455 27.05 -19.94 9.51
CA GLY A 455 27.79 -20.59 10.58
C GLY A 455 28.71 -19.66 11.40
N GLN A 456 28.81 -18.38 11.08
CA GLN A 456 29.58 -17.40 11.86
C GLN A 456 28.66 -16.63 12.82
N PRO A 457 29.08 -16.34 14.06
CA PRO A 457 28.31 -15.52 14.97
C PRO A 457 27.93 -14.17 14.35
N ALA A 458 26.68 -13.77 14.50
CA ALA A 458 26.16 -12.52 13.97
C ALA A 458 25.58 -11.64 15.09
N LYS A 459 25.68 -10.31 14.89
CA LYS A 459 25.04 -9.34 15.75
C LYS A 459 23.55 -9.25 15.41
N TYR A 460 22.76 -8.96 16.42
CA TYR A 460 21.34 -8.69 16.26
C TYR A 460 20.92 -7.49 17.12
N GLU A 461 19.80 -6.90 16.77
CA GLU A 461 19.10 -5.88 17.55
C GLU A 461 17.73 -6.43 17.95
N TYR A 462 17.33 -6.16 19.20
CA TYR A 462 15.97 -6.46 19.64
C TYR A 462 15.13 -5.19 19.63
N LEU A 463 14.12 -5.18 18.77
CA LEU A 463 13.20 -4.06 18.59
C LEU A 463 12.05 -4.19 19.60
N GLY A 464 12.23 -3.66 20.81
CA GLY A 464 11.28 -3.84 21.91
C GLY A 464 9.88 -3.28 21.60
N GLU A 465 9.80 -2.14 20.90
CA GLU A 465 8.51 -1.57 20.47
C GLU A 465 7.70 -2.46 19.51
N GLU A 466 8.35 -3.43 18.89
CA GLU A 466 7.74 -4.37 17.95
C GLU A 466 7.80 -5.81 18.44
N PHE A 467 8.45 -6.08 19.59
CA PHE A 467 8.79 -7.42 20.08
C PHE A 467 9.38 -8.28 18.95
N ALA A 468 10.31 -7.72 18.22
CA ALA A 468 10.90 -8.32 17.02
C ALA A 468 12.42 -8.40 17.13
N LEU A 469 12.98 -9.45 16.54
CA LEU A 469 14.41 -9.62 16.35
C LEU A 469 14.80 -9.08 14.98
N SER A 470 15.86 -8.28 14.90
CA SER A 470 16.46 -7.81 13.66
C SER A 470 17.90 -8.28 13.56
N VAL A 471 18.25 -8.94 12.46
CA VAL A 471 19.60 -9.45 12.18
C VAL A 471 20.11 -8.79 10.90
N ASP A 472 21.16 -8.01 10.99
CA ASP A 472 21.84 -7.43 9.84
C ASP A 472 22.79 -8.46 9.21
N LEU A 473 22.63 -8.75 7.94
CA LEU A 473 23.55 -9.58 7.20
C LEU A 473 24.66 -8.70 6.60
N PRO A 474 25.91 -9.19 6.54
CA PRO A 474 26.95 -8.50 5.77
C PRO A 474 26.53 -8.40 4.30
N VAL A 475 27.05 -7.40 3.59
CA VAL A 475 26.87 -7.31 2.14
C VAL A 475 27.53 -8.52 1.48
N LEU A 476 26.71 -9.36 0.87
CA LEU A 476 27.15 -10.62 0.25
C LEU A 476 26.69 -10.66 -1.22
N SER A 477 27.39 -11.46 -2.02
CA SER A 477 26.97 -11.71 -3.41
C SER A 477 25.54 -12.25 -3.46
N CYS A 478 24.73 -11.74 -4.38
CA CYS A 478 23.38 -12.22 -4.63
C CYS A 478 23.34 -13.66 -5.18
N ASP A 479 24.46 -14.13 -5.75
CA ASP A 479 24.59 -15.47 -6.31
C ASP A 479 25.03 -16.52 -5.27
N GLN A 480 25.12 -16.13 -3.98
CA GLN A 480 25.43 -17.02 -2.86
C GLN A 480 24.22 -17.18 -1.94
N GLU A 481 24.01 -18.39 -1.46
CA GLU A 481 23.03 -18.67 -0.40
C GLU A 481 23.47 -18.05 0.93
N LYS A 482 22.49 -17.54 1.69
CA LYS A 482 22.69 -16.99 3.03
C LYS A 482 21.79 -17.75 3.99
N VAL A 483 22.41 -18.34 5.01
CA VAL A 483 21.70 -19.14 6.02
C VAL A 483 21.80 -18.44 7.36
N VAL A 484 20.66 -18.00 7.89
CA VAL A 484 20.54 -17.41 9.24
C VAL A 484 19.96 -18.46 10.16
N LYS A 485 20.69 -18.80 11.22
CA LYS A 485 20.22 -19.69 12.28
C LYS A 485 20.07 -18.93 13.59
N ILE A 486 18.92 -19.07 14.19
CA ILE A 486 18.51 -18.40 15.43
C ILE A 486 18.17 -19.50 16.45
N VAL A 487 18.87 -19.53 17.58
CA VAL A 487 18.60 -20.47 18.68
C VAL A 487 17.98 -19.73 19.84
N TYR A 488 16.78 -20.11 20.21
CA TYR A 488 16.01 -19.50 21.29
C TYR A 488 16.27 -20.19 22.64
N PRO A 489 15.95 -19.54 23.79
CA PRO A 489 15.92 -20.20 25.09
C PRO A 489 14.87 -21.31 25.13
N THR A 490 15.03 -22.25 26.06
CA THR A 490 14.07 -23.34 26.27
C THR A 490 12.80 -22.91 27.00
N GLU A 491 12.85 -21.77 27.66
CA GLU A 491 11.69 -21.17 28.33
C GLU A 491 10.68 -20.71 27.31
N THR A 492 9.43 -21.11 27.51
CA THR A 492 8.31 -20.65 26.67
C THR A 492 7.64 -19.44 27.33
N VAL A 493 7.43 -18.40 26.57
CA VAL A 493 6.71 -17.20 27.02
C VAL A 493 5.60 -16.92 26.04
N ASP A 494 4.44 -16.57 26.55
CA ASP A 494 3.30 -16.22 25.70
C ASP A 494 3.50 -14.81 25.10
N MET A 495 3.82 -14.78 23.82
CA MET A 495 3.96 -13.56 23.03
C MET A 495 2.66 -13.19 22.28
N ASN A 496 1.61 -14.02 22.38
CA ASN A 496 0.40 -13.87 21.61
C ASN A 496 -0.38 -12.63 22.04
N GLY A 497 -0.59 -11.67 21.12
CA GLY A 497 -1.31 -10.42 21.37
C GLY A 497 -0.56 -9.41 22.26
N LEU A 498 0.65 -9.74 22.74
CA LEU A 498 1.43 -8.88 23.62
C LEU A 498 1.67 -7.49 23.01
N LEU A 499 1.95 -7.41 21.72
CA LEU A 499 2.21 -6.17 21.01
C LEU A 499 1.02 -5.20 21.12
N GLY A 500 -0.18 -5.64 20.81
CA GLY A 500 -1.39 -4.81 20.85
C GLY A 500 -1.73 -4.39 22.27
N VAL A 501 -1.72 -5.34 23.19
CA VAL A 501 -2.07 -5.08 24.61
C VAL A 501 -1.09 -4.09 25.25
N SER A 502 0.21 -4.29 25.10
CA SER A 502 1.23 -3.40 25.67
C SER A 502 1.15 -1.98 25.12
N ARG A 503 0.95 -1.83 23.80
CA ARG A 503 0.76 -0.51 23.14
C ARG A 503 -0.49 0.20 23.63
N ARG A 504 -1.62 -0.50 23.73
CA ARG A 504 -2.89 0.06 24.23
C ARG A 504 -2.76 0.49 25.68
N ILE A 505 -2.08 -0.30 26.52
CA ILE A 505 -1.79 0.06 27.92
C ILE A 505 -0.93 1.31 27.98
N ALA A 506 0.20 1.36 27.29
CA ALA A 506 1.11 2.51 27.29
C ALA A 506 0.39 3.81 26.84
N LYS A 507 -0.37 3.75 25.74
CA LYS A 507 -1.17 4.88 25.22
C LYS A 507 -2.26 5.32 26.21
N SER A 508 -2.93 4.38 26.84
CA SER A 508 -3.98 4.68 27.84
C SER A 508 -3.41 5.24 29.13
N MET A 509 -2.25 4.77 29.58
CA MET A 509 -1.55 5.34 30.73
C MET A 509 -1.10 6.79 30.48
N GLU A 510 -0.60 7.10 29.28
CA GLU A 510 -0.27 8.48 28.92
C GLU A 510 -1.52 9.38 28.97
N ARG A 511 -2.63 8.93 28.39
CA ARG A 511 -3.91 9.65 28.42
C ARG A 511 -4.47 9.81 29.83
N LEU A 512 -4.29 8.82 30.69
CA LEU A 512 -4.74 8.85 32.09
C LEU A 512 -4.09 9.99 32.89
N LYS A 513 -2.83 10.35 32.59
CA LYS A 513 -2.14 11.52 33.22
C LYS A 513 -2.88 12.84 32.99
N TYR A 514 -3.61 12.96 31.88
CA TYR A 514 -4.40 14.17 31.55
C TYR A 514 -5.83 14.12 32.07
N ARG A 515 -6.34 12.92 32.37
CA ARG A 515 -7.69 12.76 32.94
C ARG A 515 -7.72 13.07 34.43
N ASP A 516 -6.65 12.73 35.13
CA ASP A 516 -6.53 12.94 36.56
C ASP A 516 -5.15 13.56 36.84
N SER A 517 -5.15 14.89 37.06
CA SER A 517 -3.93 15.66 37.20
C SER A 517 -3.06 15.11 38.33
N TYR A 518 -1.82 14.77 38.00
CA TYR A 518 -0.77 14.31 38.91
C TYR A 518 -0.86 12.88 39.46
N ILE A 519 -1.45 11.92 38.74
CA ILE A 519 -1.30 10.52 39.11
C ILE A 519 0.14 10.06 38.94
N GLY A 520 0.81 9.78 40.07
CA GLY A 520 2.05 9.00 40.08
C GLY A 520 1.72 7.52 39.92
N PHE A 521 2.36 6.83 38.98
CA PHE A 521 2.14 5.40 38.81
C PHE A 521 2.97 4.60 39.81
N LYS A 522 2.31 3.68 40.53
CA LYS A 522 3.00 2.70 41.37
C LYS A 522 3.77 1.70 40.51
N GLU A 523 4.80 1.07 41.09
CA GLU A 523 5.77 0.24 40.37
C GLU A 523 5.12 -0.82 39.48
N GLU A 524 4.17 -1.58 40.00
CA GLU A 524 3.48 -2.64 39.25
C GLU A 524 2.77 -2.12 38.00
N PHE A 525 2.00 -1.02 38.15
CA PHE A 525 1.29 -0.41 37.04
C PHE A 525 2.25 0.28 36.06
N GLY A 526 3.28 0.98 36.60
CA GLY A 526 4.31 1.63 35.78
C GLY A 526 5.09 0.65 34.91
N LYS A 527 5.47 -0.51 35.44
CA LYS A 527 6.16 -1.57 34.69
C LYS A 527 5.35 -2.11 33.52
N MET A 528 4.03 -2.19 33.64
CA MET A 528 3.17 -2.61 32.51
C MET A 528 3.25 -1.64 31.32
N GLY A 529 3.30 -0.34 31.59
CA GLY A 529 3.39 0.68 30.55
C GLY A 529 4.78 0.83 29.91
N SER A 530 5.83 0.36 30.56
CA SER A 530 7.21 0.45 30.07
C SER A 530 7.82 -0.90 29.67
N LEU A 531 6.98 -1.92 29.45
CA LEU A 531 7.46 -3.27 29.11
C LEU A 531 8.38 -3.28 27.89
N SER A 532 7.98 -2.65 26.81
CA SER A 532 8.75 -2.61 25.55
C SER A 532 10.11 -1.93 25.74
N GLU A 533 10.15 -0.87 26.55
CA GLU A 533 11.38 -0.16 26.92
C GLU A 533 12.25 -1.03 27.85
N ALA A 534 11.65 -1.64 28.86
CA ALA A 534 12.38 -2.52 29.79
C ALA A 534 13.06 -3.70 29.08
N VAL A 535 12.43 -4.25 28.05
CA VAL A 535 13.01 -5.33 27.23
C VAL A 535 14.23 -4.85 26.44
N ILE A 536 14.24 -3.60 25.93
CA ILE A 536 15.42 -3.03 25.26
C ILE A 536 16.60 -2.91 26.22
N TYR A 537 16.36 -2.42 27.46
CA TYR A 537 17.42 -2.23 28.46
C TYR A 537 17.88 -3.50 29.15
N ALA A 538 17.02 -4.52 29.26
CA ALA A 538 17.31 -5.77 29.94
C ALA A 538 16.81 -6.98 29.13
N PRO A 539 17.32 -7.19 27.90
CA PRO A 539 16.83 -8.22 26.99
C PRO A 539 16.95 -9.64 27.58
N GLU A 540 17.93 -9.88 28.44
CA GLU A 540 18.13 -11.18 29.14
C GLU A 540 16.99 -11.53 30.12
N LYS A 541 16.16 -10.54 30.49
CA LYS A 541 15.02 -10.70 31.40
C LYS A 541 13.68 -10.82 30.70
N ILE A 542 13.65 -10.91 29.36
CA ILE A 542 12.39 -10.87 28.58
C ILE A 542 11.36 -11.88 29.10
N SER A 543 11.77 -13.11 29.41
CA SER A 543 10.87 -14.16 29.89
C SER A 543 10.16 -13.78 31.19
N SER A 544 10.90 -13.24 32.16
CA SER A 544 10.30 -12.79 33.42
C SER A 544 9.46 -11.53 33.25
N LEU A 545 9.92 -10.56 32.46
CA LEU A 545 9.20 -9.31 32.21
C LEU A 545 7.84 -9.56 31.56
N VAL A 546 7.79 -10.44 30.57
CA VAL A 546 6.53 -10.80 29.89
C VAL A 546 5.61 -11.61 30.80
N SER A 547 6.16 -12.54 31.57
CA SER A 547 5.39 -13.33 32.56
C SER A 547 4.78 -12.44 33.65
N ASP A 548 5.54 -11.48 34.18
CA ASP A 548 5.05 -10.51 35.16
C ASP A 548 3.97 -9.59 34.55
N PHE A 549 4.17 -9.16 33.29
CA PHE A 549 3.18 -8.37 32.56
C PHE A 549 1.84 -9.10 32.45
N TRP A 550 1.83 -10.37 31.98
CA TRP A 550 0.59 -11.12 31.83
C TRP A 550 -0.10 -11.42 33.16
N LYS A 551 0.68 -11.67 34.22
CA LYS A 551 0.12 -11.78 35.56
C LYS A 551 -0.59 -10.50 35.99
N SER A 552 0.05 -9.35 35.81
CA SER A 552 -0.53 -8.05 36.15
C SER A 552 -1.72 -7.71 35.25
N TYR A 553 -1.68 -8.08 33.97
CA TYR A 553 -2.78 -7.88 33.03
C TYR A 553 -4.01 -8.72 33.41
N THR A 554 -3.84 -9.98 33.78
CA THR A 554 -4.94 -10.85 34.23
C THR A 554 -5.61 -10.29 35.48
N ASP A 555 -4.83 -9.73 36.42
CA ASP A 555 -5.30 -9.11 37.67
C ASP A 555 -5.52 -7.59 37.56
N LEU A 556 -5.66 -7.07 36.32
CA LEU A 556 -5.66 -5.63 36.06
C LEU A 556 -6.70 -4.82 36.86
N PRO A 557 -7.96 -5.28 37.06
CA PRO A 557 -8.92 -4.55 37.90
C PRO A 557 -8.41 -4.30 39.33
N GLU A 558 -7.69 -5.27 39.92
CA GLU A 558 -7.09 -5.14 41.25
C GLU A 558 -5.80 -4.31 41.24
N VAL A 559 -5.02 -4.38 40.15
CA VAL A 559 -3.85 -3.50 39.92
C VAL A 559 -4.28 -2.06 39.90
N LEU A 560 -5.36 -1.72 39.16
CA LEU A 560 -5.91 -0.37 39.08
C LEU A 560 -6.49 0.11 40.42
N LYS A 561 -7.06 -0.79 41.22
CA LYS A 561 -7.52 -0.51 42.58
C LYS A 561 -6.33 -0.21 43.52
N ARG A 562 -5.28 -1.02 43.47
CA ARG A 562 -4.03 -0.78 44.22
C ARG A 562 -3.34 0.51 43.79
N GLN A 563 -3.48 0.89 42.51
CA GLN A 563 -3.00 2.17 41.99
C GLN A 563 -3.75 3.36 42.64
N GLY A 564 -4.97 3.18 43.11
CA GLY A 564 -5.79 4.20 43.78
C GLY A 564 -6.68 5.00 42.82
N LEU A 565 -6.98 4.45 41.63
CA LEU A 565 -7.91 5.08 40.70
C LEU A 565 -9.33 5.01 41.22
N ASN A 566 -10.11 6.06 40.96
CA ASN A 566 -11.56 6.06 41.16
C ASN A 566 -12.26 5.11 40.17
N ASP A 567 -13.52 4.82 40.41
CA ASP A 567 -14.24 3.82 39.60
C ASP A 567 -14.46 4.26 38.14
N GLU A 568 -14.63 5.55 37.89
CA GLU A 568 -14.74 6.13 36.55
C GLU A 568 -13.45 5.92 35.75
N ASN A 569 -12.31 6.26 36.31
CA ASN A 569 -11.01 6.13 35.64
C ASN A 569 -10.61 4.65 35.48
N LYS A 570 -10.98 3.78 36.41
CA LYS A 570 -10.82 2.31 36.25
C LYS A 570 -11.62 1.78 35.07
N ALA A 571 -12.91 2.12 35.03
CA ALA A 571 -13.81 1.69 33.93
C ALA A 571 -13.32 2.21 32.58
N TRP A 572 -12.97 3.50 32.51
CA TRP A 572 -12.42 4.09 31.31
C TRP A 572 -11.12 3.40 30.85
N PHE A 573 -10.19 3.12 31.78
CA PHE A 573 -8.93 2.47 31.43
C PHE A 573 -9.15 1.06 30.87
N LEU A 574 -9.95 0.24 31.51
CA LEU A 574 -10.28 -1.11 31.04
C LEU A 574 -10.93 -1.09 29.65
N GLN A 575 -11.85 -0.15 29.43
CA GLN A 575 -12.49 0.07 28.12
C GLN A 575 -11.46 0.53 27.07
N SER A 576 -10.57 1.47 27.41
CA SER A 576 -9.59 2.05 26.48
C SER A 576 -8.54 1.07 26.01
N ILE A 577 -8.38 -0.07 26.65
CA ILE A 577 -7.49 -1.16 26.24
C ILE A 577 -8.22 -2.40 25.72
N CYS A 578 -9.56 -2.35 25.64
CA CYS A 578 -10.43 -3.49 25.33
C CYS A 578 -10.14 -4.70 26.23
N TRP A 579 -9.96 -4.46 27.54
CA TRP A 579 -9.63 -5.52 28.48
C TRP A 579 -10.71 -6.59 28.54
N SER A 580 -10.32 -7.85 28.46
CA SER A 580 -11.15 -9.01 28.75
C SER A 580 -10.38 -9.95 29.66
N LYS A 581 -11.08 -10.55 30.59
CA LYS A 581 -10.49 -11.60 31.43
C LYS A 581 -10.14 -12.79 30.53
N GLN A 582 -8.86 -13.12 30.45
CA GLN A 582 -8.38 -14.31 29.74
C GLN A 582 -8.81 -15.58 30.47
#